data_38e07879968edea9584492c8d335ab09
#
_entry.id   38e07879968edea9584492c8d335ab09
#
_cell.length_a   1.000
_cell.length_b   1.000
_cell.length_c   1.000
_cell.angle_alpha   90.00
_cell.angle_beta   90.00
_cell.angle_gamma   90.00
#
_symmetry.space_group_name_H-M   'P 1'
#
loop_
_entity.id
_entity.type
_entity.pdbx_description
1 polymer ?
#
loop_
_entity_poly.entity_id
_entity_poly.type
_entity_poly.pdbx_seq_one_letter_code
_entity_poly.pdbx_strand_id
1 'polypeptide(L)'
;GTGCNICAGKKIQTGFNDLATKFPEIAKEAFGWDPGLVSPGTHKKYSWVCQKGHHFEMAPHLRTGSQKQGCSYCFGRSILAGYNDLATTHPSIAKEADGWDPTTISAGSHEVKDWKCSNGHSFRVNPNQRTSRTSNCPTCANLKIEKGFNDLLTLYPVLVS
;
A
#
# COMPACT_ATOMS: atom_id res chain seq x y z
N GLY A 1 31.10 20.30 32.95
CA GLY A 1 30.00 21.21 32.66
C GLY A 1 28.80 20.42 32.09
N THR A 2 27.72 20.32 32.87
CA THR A 2 26.43 19.75 32.38
C THR A 2 25.85 20.75 31.38
N GLY A 3 25.90 20.40 30.09
CA GLY A 3 25.33 21.23 29.00
C GLY A 3 23.86 21.57 29.22
N CYS A 4 23.38 22.64 28.59
CA CYS A 4 21.99 23.09 28.65
C CYS A 4 21.03 21.97 28.26
N ASN A 5 20.13 21.56 29.19
CA ASN A 5 19.15 20.50 28.96
C ASN A 5 18.19 20.80 27.80
N ILE A 6 17.91 22.07 27.53
CA ILE A 6 17.06 22.50 26.41
C ILE A 6 17.86 22.36 25.10
N CYS A 7 19.09 22.82 25.03
CA CYS A 7 19.95 22.70 23.85
C CYS A 7 20.24 21.22 23.52
N ALA A 8 20.36 20.39 24.54
CA ALA A 8 20.53 18.92 24.38
C ALA A 8 19.25 18.17 24.07
N GLY A 9 18.11 18.85 23.90
CA GLY A 9 16.81 18.22 23.59
C GLY A 9 16.19 17.40 24.73
N LYS A 10 16.76 17.44 25.96
CA LYS A 10 16.25 16.71 27.13
C LYS A 10 15.01 17.36 27.75
N LYS A 11 14.83 18.67 27.56
CA LYS A 11 13.66 19.45 28.01
C LYS A 11 13.10 20.23 26.83
N ILE A 12 11.78 20.15 26.63
CA ILE A 12 11.08 20.88 25.58
C ILE A 12 10.90 22.34 26.07
N GLN A 13 11.19 23.27 25.19
CA GLN A 13 10.84 24.67 25.30
C GLN A 13 10.08 25.09 24.07
N THR A 14 8.80 25.35 24.24
CA THR A 14 7.89 25.83 23.19
C THR A 14 8.47 27.11 22.56
N GLY A 15 8.42 27.20 21.24
CA GLY A 15 9.00 28.28 20.47
C GLY A 15 10.52 28.17 20.24
N PHE A 16 11.17 27.08 20.68
CA PHE A 16 12.61 26.89 20.50
C PHE A 16 13.00 25.52 19.92
N ASN A 17 12.68 24.41 20.62
CA ASN A 17 13.11 23.07 20.23
C ASN A 17 11.94 22.07 20.07
N ASP A 18 10.72 22.57 20.08
CA ASP A 18 9.51 21.80 19.82
C ASP A 18 9.31 21.51 18.33
N LEU A 19 8.40 20.58 18.03
CA LEU A 19 8.11 20.13 16.68
C LEU A 19 7.47 21.24 15.82
N ALA A 20 6.56 22.04 16.41
CA ALA A 20 5.88 23.10 15.68
C ALA A 20 6.86 24.18 15.18
N THR A 21 7.85 24.53 16.01
CA THR A 21 8.88 25.51 15.67
C THR A 21 9.89 24.99 14.66
N LYS A 22 10.34 23.73 14.84
CA LYS A 22 11.41 23.15 13.99
C LYS A 22 10.89 22.61 12.65
N PHE A 23 9.65 22.13 12.62
CA PHE A 23 9.05 21.47 11.46
C PHE A 23 7.58 21.89 11.28
N PRO A 24 7.31 23.17 10.98
CA PRO A 24 5.95 23.73 10.93
C PRO A 24 5.05 23.00 9.90
N GLU A 25 5.59 22.56 8.77
CA GLU A 25 4.80 21.86 7.76
C GLU A 25 4.35 20.46 8.24
N ILE A 26 5.21 19.77 8.98
CA ILE A 26 4.86 18.49 9.59
C ILE A 26 3.86 18.70 10.74
N ALA A 27 4.03 19.74 11.51
CA ALA A 27 3.17 20.07 12.64
C ALA A 27 1.72 20.36 12.23
N LYS A 28 1.48 20.88 11.02
CA LYS A 28 0.13 21.09 10.44
C LYS A 28 -0.67 19.81 10.31
N GLU A 29 -0.01 18.66 10.23
CA GLU A 29 -0.64 17.36 10.14
C GLU A 29 -0.93 16.71 11.51
N ALA A 30 -0.60 17.38 12.63
CA ALA A 30 -0.90 16.91 13.97
C ALA A 30 -2.42 16.83 14.19
N PHE A 31 -2.90 15.69 14.72
CA PHE A 31 -4.32 15.47 14.96
C PHE A 31 -4.60 15.08 16.41
N GLY A 32 -5.32 15.96 17.13
CA GLY A 32 -5.72 15.72 18.52
C GLY A 32 -4.62 15.91 19.59
N TRP A 33 -3.49 16.55 19.23
CA TRP A 33 -2.38 16.84 20.15
C TRP A 33 -1.62 18.12 19.74
N ASP A 34 -0.89 18.72 20.69
CA ASP A 34 -0.15 19.96 20.47
C ASP A 34 1.32 19.65 20.11
N PRO A 35 1.76 19.95 18.86
CA PRO A 35 3.15 19.77 18.45
C PRO A 35 4.13 20.74 19.09
N GLY A 36 3.67 21.83 19.72
CA GLY A 36 4.48 22.75 20.52
C GLY A 36 4.96 22.16 21.86
N LEU A 37 4.39 21.02 22.26
CA LEU A 37 4.76 20.31 23.49
C LEU A 37 5.57 19.03 23.24
N VAL A 38 5.94 18.75 21.99
CA VAL A 38 6.58 17.49 21.58
C VAL A 38 7.91 17.74 20.87
N SER A 39 8.94 16.96 21.23
CA SER A 39 10.24 17.00 20.54
C SER A 39 10.17 16.33 19.16
N PRO A 40 10.84 16.88 18.13
CA PRO A 40 11.02 16.22 16.85
C PRO A 40 11.62 14.82 16.93
N GLY A 41 12.49 14.58 17.92
CA GLY A 41 13.14 13.27 18.15
C GLY A 41 12.31 12.26 18.94
N THR A 42 11.05 12.56 19.27
CA THR A 42 10.20 11.66 20.08
C THR A 42 9.90 10.35 19.37
N HIS A 43 10.09 9.22 20.09
CA HIS A 43 9.80 7.86 19.62
C HIS A 43 8.35 7.41 19.91
N LYS A 44 7.63 8.09 20.80
CA LYS A 44 6.19 7.84 21.03
C LYS A 44 5.40 8.12 19.75
N LYS A 45 4.47 7.24 19.40
CA LYS A 45 3.56 7.46 18.27
C LYS A 45 2.52 8.51 18.60
N TYR A 46 2.17 9.31 17.62
CA TYR A 46 1.10 10.30 17.64
C TYR A 46 0.22 10.16 16.42
N SER A 47 -1.03 10.63 16.50
CA SER A 47 -1.99 10.62 15.42
C SER A 47 -1.76 11.82 14.49
N TRP A 48 -1.85 11.56 13.18
CA TRP A 48 -1.63 12.54 12.12
C TRP A 48 -2.73 12.46 11.08
N VAL A 49 -2.99 13.57 10.40
CA VAL A 49 -3.85 13.61 9.20
C VAL A 49 -3.06 14.23 8.06
N CYS A 50 -2.84 13.48 6.99
CA CYS A 50 -2.14 14.02 5.82
C CYS A 50 -3.04 14.93 4.98
N GLN A 51 -2.45 15.66 4.02
CA GLN A 51 -3.18 16.58 3.14
C GLN A 51 -4.32 15.90 2.33
N LYS A 52 -4.28 14.56 2.16
CA LYS A 52 -5.36 13.78 1.53
C LYS A 52 -6.41 13.28 2.53
N GLY A 53 -6.35 13.70 3.79
CA GLY A 53 -7.30 13.32 4.83
C GLY A 53 -7.09 11.93 5.45
N HIS A 54 -5.99 11.21 5.14
CA HIS A 54 -5.75 9.91 5.76
C HIS A 54 -5.26 10.07 7.19
N HIS A 55 -5.95 9.40 8.13
CA HIS A 55 -5.53 9.27 9.51
C HIS A 55 -4.50 8.15 9.66
N PHE A 56 -3.37 8.42 10.32
CA PHE A 56 -2.33 7.42 10.57
C PHE A 56 -1.55 7.73 11.84
N GLU A 57 -0.88 6.73 12.37
CA GLU A 57 -0.04 6.87 13.57
C GLU A 57 1.44 6.75 13.20
N MET A 58 2.26 7.67 13.69
CA MET A 58 3.70 7.64 13.47
C MET A 58 4.44 8.41 14.57
N ALA A 59 5.65 7.99 14.89
CA ALA A 59 6.51 8.74 15.81
C ALA A 59 7.16 9.93 15.09
N PRO A 60 7.24 11.12 15.74
CA PRO A 60 7.83 12.32 15.15
C PRO A 60 9.23 12.11 14.57
N HIS A 61 10.13 11.36 15.26
CA HIS A 61 11.49 11.12 14.77
C HIS A 61 11.57 10.48 13.39
N LEU A 62 10.58 9.66 13.00
CA LEU A 62 10.50 9.04 11.67
C LEU A 62 10.12 10.06 10.59
N ARG A 63 9.37 11.09 10.96
CA ARG A 63 8.93 12.15 10.06
C ARG A 63 9.99 13.23 9.87
N THR A 64 10.74 13.53 10.92
CA THR A 64 11.74 14.62 10.97
C THR A 64 13.15 14.14 10.65
N GLY A 65 13.42 12.84 10.75
CA GLY A 65 14.72 12.23 10.46
C GLY A 65 15.06 12.20 8.96
N SER A 66 16.20 11.62 8.63
CA SER A 66 16.73 11.52 7.25
C SER A 66 15.78 10.85 6.26
N GLN A 67 14.98 9.89 6.73
CA GLN A 67 14.03 9.15 5.90
C GLN A 67 12.75 9.93 5.57
N LYS A 68 12.44 11.01 6.29
CA LYS A 68 11.27 11.89 6.10
C LYS A 68 9.97 11.09 5.79
N GLN A 69 9.68 10.08 6.63
CA GLN A 69 8.52 9.22 6.39
C GLN A 69 7.22 10.02 6.49
N GLY A 70 6.32 9.80 5.54
CA GLY A 70 4.99 10.40 5.51
C GLY A 70 3.89 9.35 5.71
N CYS A 71 2.66 9.70 5.32
CA CYS A 71 1.49 8.84 5.41
C CYS A 71 1.73 7.49 4.74
N SER A 72 1.59 6.39 5.50
CA SER A 72 1.83 5.03 5.00
C SER A 72 0.90 4.63 3.84
N TYR A 73 -0.31 5.16 3.82
CA TYR A 73 -1.28 4.93 2.75
C TYR A 73 -0.87 5.64 1.45
N CYS A 74 -0.45 6.91 1.53
CA CYS A 74 0.02 7.67 0.37
C CYS A 74 1.27 7.05 -0.27
N PHE A 75 2.14 6.45 0.55
CA PHE A 75 3.37 5.78 0.10
C PHE A 75 3.18 4.29 -0.23
N GLY A 76 1.94 3.77 -0.17
CA GLY A 76 1.66 2.37 -0.49
C GLY A 76 2.23 1.33 0.48
N ARG A 77 2.69 1.75 1.67
CA ARG A 77 3.22 0.84 2.72
C ARG A 77 2.12 0.16 3.52
N SER A 78 0.93 0.73 3.53
CA SER A 78 -0.26 0.19 4.17
C SER A 78 -1.43 0.25 3.20
N ILE A 79 -2.34 -0.70 3.29
CA ILE A 79 -3.54 -0.73 2.47
C ILE A 79 -4.66 0.02 3.17
N LEU A 80 -5.35 0.85 2.41
CA LEU A 80 -6.58 1.52 2.80
C LEU A 80 -7.63 1.18 1.75
N ALA A 81 -8.64 0.40 2.16
CA ALA A 81 -9.76 0.03 1.29
C ALA A 81 -10.47 1.28 0.76
N GLY A 82 -10.79 1.30 -0.53
CA GLY A 82 -11.36 2.46 -1.21
C GLY A 82 -10.33 3.52 -1.64
N TYR A 83 -9.01 3.27 -1.44
CA TYR A 83 -7.97 4.21 -1.84
C TYR A 83 -6.85 3.58 -2.67
N ASN A 84 -6.09 2.63 -2.11
CA ASN A 84 -4.91 2.05 -2.76
C ASN A 84 -4.95 0.51 -2.82
N ASP A 85 -6.09 -0.08 -2.54
CA ASP A 85 -6.35 -1.49 -2.69
C ASP A 85 -6.55 -1.89 -4.18
N LEU A 86 -6.49 -3.20 -4.45
CA LEU A 86 -6.62 -3.73 -5.81
C LEU A 86 -8.02 -3.50 -6.40
N ALA A 87 -9.07 -3.62 -5.56
CA ALA A 87 -10.45 -3.44 -6.03
C ALA A 87 -10.71 -2.02 -6.51
N THR A 88 -10.12 -1.03 -5.83
CA THR A 88 -10.24 0.39 -6.18
C THR A 88 -9.35 0.76 -7.38
N THR A 89 -8.11 0.30 -7.39
CA THR A 89 -7.14 0.69 -8.42
C THR A 89 -7.27 -0.09 -9.73
N HIS A 90 -7.72 -1.35 -9.67
CA HIS A 90 -7.84 -2.26 -10.81
C HIS A 90 -9.15 -3.08 -10.75
N PRO A 91 -10.32 -2.44 -10.83
CA PRO A 91 -11.61 -3.11 -10.59
C PRO A 91 -11.92 -4.25 -11.58
N SER A 92 -11.43 -4.17 -12.81
CA SER A 92 -11.61 -5.24 -13.80
C SER A 92 -10.84 -6.50 -13.41
N ILE A 93 -9.62 -6.37 -12.92
CA ILE A 93 -8.79 -7.49 -12.46
C ILE A 93 -9.36 -8.04 -11.15
N ALA A 94 -9.78 -7.18 -10.24
CA ALA A 94 -10.33 -7.56 -8.94
C ALA A 94 -11.58 -8.44 -9.05
N LYS A 95 -12.39 -8.29 -10.11
CA LYS A 95 -13.56 -9.16 -10.38
C LYS A 95 -13.19 -10.63 -10.63
N GLU A 96 -11.95 -10.92 -10.98
CA GLU A 96 -11.46 -12.27 -11.18
C GLU A 96 -10.87 -12.89 -9.91
N ALA A 97 -10.93 -12.22 -8.77
CA ALA A 97 -10.50 -12.75 -7.48
C ALA A 97 -11.37 -13.95 -7.08
N ASP A 98 -10.74 -15.09 -6.77
CA ASP A 98 -11.43 -16.34 -6.45
C ASP A 98 -11.14 -16.74 -5.00
N GLY A 99 -12.15 -16.59 -4.12
CA GLY A 99 -12.08 -16.96 -2.71
C GLY A 99 -11.27 -16.03 -1.80
N TRP A 100 -10.96 -14.80 -2.21
CA TRP A 100 -10.26 -13.80 -1.41
C TRP A 100 -10.75 -12.39 -1.69
N ASP A 101 -10.50 -11.46 -0.74
CA ASP A 101 -10.98 -10.07 -0.81
C ASP A 101 -9.91 -9.14 -1.42
N PRO A 102 -10.12 -8.60 -2.64
CA PRO A 102 -9.18 -7.69 -3.30
C PRO A 102 -9.06 -6.29 -2.66
N THR A 103 -9.91 -5.95 -1.67
CA THR A 103 -9.77 -4.70 -0.90
C THR A 103 -8.66 -4.77 0.15
N THR A 104 -8.13 -5.96 0.44
CA THR A 104 -7.11 -6.19 1.47
C THR A 104 -5.67 -6.16 0.95
N ILE A 105 -5.48 -6.04 -0.36
CA ILE A 105 -4.17 -6.15 -1.01
C ILE A 105 -3.96 -5.05 -2.06
N SER A 106 -2.71 -4.68 -2.30
CA SER A 106 -2.38 -3.71 -3.37
C SER A 106 -2.10 -4.38 -4.71
N ALA A 107 -2.21 -3.61 -5.79
CA ALA A 107 -1.85 -4.02 -7.14
C ALA A 107 -0.38 -4.49 -7.26
N GLY A 108 0.53 -3.94 -6.44
CA GLY A 108 1.94 -4.30 -6.40
C GLY A 108 2.29 -5.50 -5.53
N SER A 109 1.32 -6.20 -4.95
CA SER A 109 1.58 -7.35 -4.07
C SER A 109 2.20 -8.52 -4.82
N HIS A 110 3.21 -9.15 -4.18
CA HIS A 110 3.85 -10.39 -4.65
C HIS A 110 3.26 -11.66 -4.03
N GLU A 111 2.23 -11.54 -3.19
CA GLU A 111 1.52 -12.70 -2.65
C GLU A 111 0.71 -13.39 -3.74
N VAL A 112 0.95 -14.70 -3.94
CA VAL A 112 0.23 -15.49 -4.95
C VAL A 112 -1.21 -15.70 -4.52
N LYS A 113 -2.14 -15.36 -5.41
CA LYS A 113 -3.59 -15.47 -5.20
C LYS A 113 -4.24 -16.35 -6.27
N ASP A 114 -5.42 -16.86 -5.94
CA ASP A 114 -6.25 -17.63 -6.85
C ASP A 114 -7.17 -16.70 -7.65
N TRP A 115 -7.30 -16.99 -8.95
CA TRP A 115 -8.06 -16.18 -9.90
C TRP A 115 -8.95 -17.08 -10.76
N LYS A 116 -10.10 -16.55 -11.15
CA LYS A 116 -11.00 -17.19 -12.09
C LYS A 116 -11.38 -16.20 -13.20
N CYS A 117 -10.96 -16.49 -14.44
CA CYS A 117 -11.28 -15.62 -15.56
C CYS A 117 -12.75 -15.74 -15.99
N SER A 118 -13.21 -14.84 -16.87
CA SER A 118 -14.57 -14.81 -17.40
C SER A 118 -14.98 -16.12 -18.13
N ASN A 119 -14.00 -16.88 -18.66
CA ASN A 119 -14.23 -18.18 -19.29
C ASN A 119 -14.25 -19.35 -18.28
N GLY A 120 -14.15 -19.05 -16.96
CA GLY A 120 -14.22 -20.06 -15.91
C GLY A 120 -12.91 -20.76 -15.56
N HIS A 121 -11.77 -20.46 -16.24
CA HIS A 121 -10.50 -21.09 -15.94
C HIS A 121 -9.90 -20.55 -14.63
N SER A 122 -9.51 -21.47 -13.74
CA SER A 122 -8.81 -21.13 -12.50
C SER A 122 -7.30 -21.15 -12.70
N PHE A 123 -6.60 -20.16 -12.14
CA PHE A 123 -5.13 -20.04 -12.20
C PHE A 123 -4.59 -19.27 -11.00
N ARG A 124 -3.27 -19.38 -10.77
CA ARG A 124 -2.59 -18.75 -9.63
C ARG A 124 -1.47 -17.84 -10.10
N VAL A 125 -1.48 -16.61 -9.61
CA VAL A 125 -0.47 -15.59 -9.91
C VAL A 125 -0.56 -14.47 -8.87
N ASN A 126 0.51 -13.70 -8.68
CA ASN A 126 0.43 -12.54 -7.78
C ASN A 126 -0.18 -11.31 -8.49
N PRO A 127 -0.80 -10.38 -7.72
CA PRO A 127 -1.40 -9.16 -8.27
C PRO A 127 -0.42 -8.32 -9.09
N ASN A 128 0.85 -8.19 -8.66
CA ASN A 128 1.86 -7.42 -9.40
C ASN A 128 2.05 -7.93 -10.84
N GLN A 129 2.09 -9.25 -11.05
CA GLN A 129 2.20 -9.82 -12.39
C GLN A 129 0.93 -9.59 -13.22
N ARG A 130 -0.24 -9.62 -12.58
CA ARG A 130 -1.52 -9.33 -13.24
C ARG A 130 -1.63 -7.88 -13.70
N THR A 131 -1.14 -6.93 -12.91
CA THR A 131 -1.30 -5.50 -13.16
C THR A 131 -0.17 -4.90 -13.99
N SER A 132 1.09 -5.34 -13.79
CA SER A 132 2.27 -4.77 -14.47
C SER A 132 2.57 -5.42 -15.81
N ARG A 133 2.22 -6.70 -16.02
CA ARG A 133 2.59 -7.47 -17.23
C ARG A 133 1.40 -7.87 -18.08
N THR A 134 0.19 -7.43 -17.75
CA THR A 134 -1.04 -7.89 -18.43
C THR A 134 -1.11 -9.43 -18.54
N SER A 135 -0.60 -10.15 -17.52
CA SER A 135 -0.63 -11.60 -17.45
C SER A 135 -2.08 -12.08 -17.34
N ASN A 136 -2.68 -12.34 -18.45
CA ASN A 136 -4.04 -12.89 -18.55
C ASN A 136 -4.05 -14.37 -18.14
N CYS A 137 -5.23 -14.96 -18.10
CA CYS A 137 -5.39 -16.39 -17.88
C CYS A 137 -4.47 -17.18 -18.84
N PRO A 138 -3.60 -18.07 -18.33
CA PRO A 138 -2.68 -18.85 -19.17
C PRO A 138 -3.37 -19.72 -20.22
N THR A 139 -4.55 -20.26 -19.87
CA THR A 139 -5.37 -21.07 -20.80
C THR A 139 -5.92 -20.19 -21.93
N CYS A 140 -6.50 -19.02 -21.61
CA CYS A 140 -6.99 -18.08 -22.63
C CYS A 140 -5.88 -17.51 -23.50
N ALA A 141 -4.67 -17.39 -22.97
CA ALA A 141 -3.49 -16.94 -23.70
C ALA A 141 -2.77 -18.06 -24.49
N ASN A 142 -3.34 -19.28 -24.53
CA ASN A 142 -2.76 -20.47 -25.15
C ASN A 142 -1.38 -20.88 -24.61
N LEU A 143 -1.05 -20.46 -23.38
CA LEU A 143 0.17 -20.85 -22.67
C LEU A 143 -0.02 -22.16 -21.88
N LYS A 144 -1.26 -22.56 -21.64
CA LYS A 144 -1.65 -23.80 -20.99
C LYS A 144 -2.77 -24.44 -21.80
N ILE A 145 -2.60 -25.72 -22.14
CA ILE A 145 -3.64 -26.50 -22.85
C ILE A 145 -4.67 -26.99 -21.85
N GLU A 146 -5.94 -26.79 -22.18
CA GLU A 146 -7.11 -27.31 -21.46
C GLU A 146 -8.02 -28.03 -22.43
N LYS A 147 -8.30 -29.33 -22.14
CA LYS A 147 -9.14 -30.17 -22.95
C LYS A 147 -10.57 -29.64 -23.05
N GLY A 148 -11.08 -29.53 -24.25
CA GLY A 148 -12.42 -28.97 -24.49
C GLY A 148 -12.45 -27.47 -24.65
N PHE A 149 -11.26 -26.78 -24.62
CA PHE A 149 -11.18 -25.35 -24.82
C PHE A 149 -10.17 -24.97 -25.92
N ASN A 150 -8.88 -25.26 -25.73
CA ASN A 150 -7.80 -24.87 -26.66
C ASN A 150 -6.91 -26.05 -27.07
N ASP A 151 -7.36 -27.28 -26.89
CA ASP A 151 -6.71 -28.48 -27.39
C ASP A 151 -6.95 -28.66 -28.90
N LEU A 152 -6.08 -29.44 -29.55
CA LEU A 152 -6.12 -29.65 -31.00
C LEU A 152 -7.44 -30.24 -31.47
N LEU A 153 -8.01 -31.21 -30.73
CA LEU A 153 -9.27 -31.85 -31.05
C LEU A 153 -10.44 -30.88 -31.04
N THR A 154 -10.45 -29.97 -30.08
CA THR A 154 -11.48 -28.93 -29.92
C THR A 154 -11.38 -27.86 -31.00
N LEU A 155 -10.15 -27.39 -31.29
CA LEU A 155 -9.93 -26.32 -32.26
C LEU A 155 -10.02 -26.80 -33.72
N TYR A 156 -9.62 -28.05 -33.97
CA TYR A 156 -9.54 -28.63 -35.34
C TYR A 156 -10.09 -30.05 -35.39
N PRO A 157 -11.42 -30.23 -35.16
CA PRO A 157 -12.04 -31.58 -35.09
C PRO A 157 -11.85 -32.37 -36.38
N VAL A 158 -11.74 -31.70 -37.51
CA VAL A 158 -11.60 -32.33 -38.83
C VAL A 158 -10.22 -32.97 -39.08
N LEU A 159 -9.18 -32.53 -38.32
CA LEU A 159 -7.81 -33.04 -38.45
C LEU A 159 -7.58 -34.36 -37.68
N VAL A 160 -8.56 -34.80 -36.86
CA VAL A 160 -8.43 -35.93 -35.92
C VAL A 160 -9.43 -37.02 -36.19
N SER A 161 -10.21 -36.90 -37.29
CA SER A 161 -11.16 -37.90 -37.80
C SER A 161 -10.52 -38.93 -38.75
#